data_932b07c7233082801bd690ee55aeec16
#
_entry.id   932b07c7233082801bd690ee55aeec16
#
_cell.length_a   1.000
_cell.length_b   1.000
_cell.length_c   1.000
_cell.angle_alpha   90.00
_cell.angle_beta   90.00
_cell.angle_gamma   90.00
#
_symmetry.space_group_name_H-M   'P 1'
#
loop_
_entity.id
_entity.type
_entity.pdbx_description
1 polymer ?
#
loop_
_entity_poly.entity_id
_entity_poly.type
_entity_poly.pdbx_seq_one_letter_code
_entity_poly.pdbx_strand_id
1 'polypeptide(L)'
;MKFILTFLMCSVIDGKTTCLPPFQSEVEYIDAYECMLDGYNQSYNKIVELGREDVNKYNIYIKFGCHENQSNKTAVSSLLIQ
;
A
#
# COMPACT_ATOMS: atom_id res chain seq x y z
N MET A 1 6.04 -13.19 13.93
CA MET A 1 5.34 -12.99 12.68
C MET A 1 5.81 -11.76 11.97
N LYS A 2 5.73 -11.79 10.67
CA LYS A 2 6.20 -10.68 9.86
C LYS A 2 5.04 -10.04 9.14
N PHE A 3 5.17 -8.75 8.88
CA PHE A 3 4.15 -8.00 8.15
C PHE A 3 4.69 -7.54 6.82
N ILE A 4 3.83 -7.52 5.82
CA ILE A 4 4.15 -7.10 4.47
C ILE A 4 3.40 -5.81 4.17
N LEU A 5 4.09 -4.87 3.57
CA LEU A 5 3.52 -3.58 3.20
C LEU A 5 3.19 -3.60 1.71
N THR A 6 1.94 -3.30 1.39
CA THR A 6 1.47 -3.27 0.01
C THR A 6 0.91 -1.89 -0.30
N PHE A 7 1.30 -1.33 -1.43
CA PHE A 7 0.85 -0.02 -1.88
C PHE A 7 -0.03 -0.12 -3.10
N LEU A 8 -0.95 0.82 -3.22
CA LEU A 8 -1.80 0.94 -4.39
C LEU A 8 -1.87 2.42 -4.76
N MET A 9 -1.41 2.75 -5.96
CA MET A 9 -1.45 4.13 -6.43
C MET A 9 -2.59 4.28 -7.42
N CYS A 10 -3.44 5.27 -7.19
CA CYS A 10 -4.62 5.47 -8.01
C CYS A 10 -4.73 6.91 -8.46
N SER A 11 -5.46 7.12 -9.55
CA SER A 11 -5.79 8.44 -10.02
C SER A 11 -7.25 8.50 -10.36
N VAL A 12 -7.82 9.71 -10.28
CA VAL A 12 -9.22 9.92 -10.62
C VAL A 12 -9.27 10.97 -11.71
N ILE A 13 -9.71 10.57 -12.90
CA ILE A 13 -9.79 11.46 -14.04
C ILE A 13 -11.18 11.33 -14.64
N ASP A 14 -11.87 12.47 -14.77
CA ASP A 14 -13.21 12.52 -15.33
C ASP A 14 -14.15 11.54 -14.63
N GLY A 15 -14.05 11.47 -13.31
CA GLY A 15 -14.93 10.62 -12.52
C GLY A 15 -14.56 9.15 -12.53
N LYS A 16 -13.49 8.79 -13.21
CA LYS A 16 -13.07 7.39 -13.28
C LYS A 16 -11.82 7.18 -12.46
N THR A 17 -11.84 6.15 -11.65
CA THR A 17 -10.68 5.78 -10.84
C THR A 17 -9.88 4.69 -11.54
N THR A 18 -8.60 4.94 -11.71
CA THR A 18 -7.70 3.98 -12.32
C THR A 18 -6.54 3.76 -11.38
N CYS A 19 -6.22 2.51 -11.12
CA CYS A 19 -5.13 2.17 -10.21
C CYS A 19 -4.10 1.33 -10.91
N LEU A 20 -2.84 1.58 -10.55
CA LEU A 20 -1.76 0.73 -11.02
C LEU A 20 -1.81 -0.59 -10.26
N PRO A 21 -1.17 -1.63 -10.81
CA PRO A 21 -1.10 -2.89 -10.06
C PRO A 21 -0.47 -2.68 -8.70
N PRO A 22 -0.92 -3.43 -7.69
CA PRO A 22 -0.37 -3.27 -6.35
C PRO A 22 1.13 -3.52 -6.32
N PHE A 23 1.82 -2.75 -5.50
CA PHE A 23 3.25 -2.89 -5.32
C PHE A 23 3.52 -3.38 -3.92
N GLN A 24 4.21 -4.50 -3.79
CA GLN A 24 4.53 -5.08 -2.50
C GLN A 24 5.97 -4.77 -2.14
N SER A 25 6.17 -4.26 -0.94
CA SER A 25 7.51 -3.95 -0.47
C SER A 25 8.27 -5.26 -0.23
N GLU A 26 9.57 -5.24 -0.48
CA GLU A 26 10.41 -6.40 -0.22
C GLU A 26 10.84 -6.47 1.24
N VAL A 27 10.60 -5.41 2.00
CA VAL A 27 10.97 -5.37 3.41
C VAL A 27 9.88 -6.01 4.24
N GLU A 28 10.27 -6.84 5.19
CA GLU A 28 9.32 -7.41 6.16
C GLU A 28 9.46 -6.66 7.47
N TYR A 29 8.34 -6.42 8.12
CA TYR A 29 8.31 -5.67 9.37
C TYR A 29 7.96 -6.59 10.52
N ILE A 30 8.50 -6.30 11.70
CA ILE A 30 8.30 -7.19 12.83
C ILE A 30 6.91 -7.06 13.45
N ASP A 31 6.25 -5.92 13.24
CA ASP A 31 4.91 -5.74 13.75
C ASP A 31 4.15 -4.76 12.87
N ALA A 32 2.86 -4.65 13.15
CA ALA A 32 1.99 -3.77 12.36
C ALA A 32 2.36 -2.31 12.55
N TYR A 33 2.80 -1.95 13.75
CA TYR A 33 3.14 -0.57 14.05
C TYR A 33 4.27 -0.07 13.14
N GLU A 34 5.36 -0.84 13.07
CA GLU A 34 6.48 -0.46 12.21
C GLU A 34 6.07 -0.42 10.74
N CYS A 35 5.24 -1.37 10.33
CA CYS A 35 4.76 -1.42 8.97
C CYS A 35 3.93 -0.18 8.63
N MET A 36 3.05 0.23 9.54
CA MET A 36 2.20 1.40 9.32
C MET A 36 3.02 2.69 9.26
N LEU A 37 3.99 2.83 10.15
CA LEU A 37 4.84 4.01 10.13
C LEU A 37 5.55 4.16 8.79
N ASP A 38 6.12 3.07 8.32
CA ASP A 38 6.85 3.11 7.06
C ASP A 38 5.90 3.30 5.88
N GLY A 39 4.70 2.75 5.97
CA GLY A 39 3.70 2.94 4.94
C GLY A 39 3.36 4.40 4.74
N TYR A 40 3.13 5.11 5.83
CA TYR A 40 2.85 6.55 5.75
C TYR A 40 4.07 7.31 5.26
N ASN A 41 5.25 6.94 5.76
CA ASN A 41 6.47 7.63 5.37
C ASN A 41 6.76 7.48 3.88
N GLN A 42 6.65 6.28 3.37
CA GLN A 42 6.91 6.03 1.96
C GLN A 42 5.85 6.66 1.07
N SER A 43 4.59 6.65 1.52
CA SER A 43 3.52 7.30 0.77
C SER A 43 3.75 8.80 0.69
N TYR A 44 4.15 9.40 1.79
CA TYR A 44 4.47 10.82 1.82
C TYR A 44 5.60 11.14 0.84
N ASN A 45 6.67 10.36 0.91
CA ASN A 45 7.82 10.60 0.05
C ASN A 45 7.47 10.43 -1.43
N LYS A 46 6.63 9.48 -1.75
CA LYS A 46 6.22 9.27 -3.14
C LYS A 46 5.41 10.45 -3.66
N ILE A 47 4.51 10.98 -2.85
CA ILE A 47 3.70 12.13 -3.24
C ILE A 47 4.61 13.33 -3.47
N VAL A 48 5.60 13.53 -2.60
CA VAL A 48 6.55 14.63 -2.77
C VAL A 48 7.35 14.45 -4.05
N GLU A 49 7.77 13.21 -4.32
CA GLU A 49 8.54 12.91 -5.51
C GLU A 49 7.75 13.18 -6.79
N LEU A 50 6.47 12.82 -6.79
CA LEU A 50 5.62 13.07 -7.95
C LEU A 50 5.40 14.56 -8.19
N GLY A 51 5.29 15.32 -7.11
CA GLY A 51 5.17 16.76 -7.20
C GLY A 51 3.74 17.25 -7.23
N ARG A 52 3.59 18.51 -6.82
CA ARG A 52 2.28 19.13 -6.71
C ARG A 52 1.51 19.12 -8.02
N GLU A 53 2.20 19.44 -9.09
CA GLU A 53 1.55 19.59 -10.39
C GLU A 53 0.90 18.30 -10.86
N ASP A 54 1.66 17.21 -10.83
CA ASP A 54 1.15 15.93 -11.28
C ASP A 54 0.09 15.36 -10.35
N VAL A 55 0.30 15.49 -9.04
CA VAL A 55 -0.68 14.99 -8.09
C VAL A 55 -2.01 15.69 -8.27
N ASN A 56 -1.99 17.01 -8.46
CA ASN A 56 -3.23 17.76 -8.64
C ASN A 56 -3.86 17.51 -9.99
N LYS A 57 -3.03 17.36 -11.03
CA LYS A 57 -3.54 17.19 -12.38
C LYS A 57 -4.28 15.86 -12.54
N TYR A 58 -3.74 14.80 -11.97
CA TYR A 58 -4.32 13.47 -12.14
C TYR A 58 -5.06 12.99 -10.91
N ASN A 59 -5.16 13.84 -9.88
CA ASN A 59 -5.83 13.48 -8.63
C ASN A 59 -5.29 12.15 -8.07
N ILE A 60 -3.96 12.12 -7.93
CA ILE A 60 -3.28 10.90 -7.51
C ILE A 60 -3.42 10.74 -6.00
N TYR A 61 -3.66 9.52 -5.57
CA TYR A 61 -3.63 9.19 -4.16
C TYR A 61 -3.05 7.80 -3.99
N ILE A 62 -2.57 7.54 -2.78
CA ILE A 62 -1.91 6.28 -2.47
C ILE A 62 -2.60 5.65 -1.29
N LYS A 63 -2.91 4.38 -1.42
CA LYS A 63 -3.39 3.56 -0.31
C LYS A 63 -2.33 2.56 0.03
N PHE A 64 -2.29 2.14 1.27
CA PHE A 64 -1.40 1.06 1.63
C PHE A 64 -2.05 0.24 2.73
N GLY A 65 -1.57 -0.97 2.87
CA GLY A 65 -2.06 -1.85 3.91
C GLY A 65 -0.93 -2.74 4.40
N CYS A 66 -1.06 -3.14 5.64
CA CYS A 66 -0.12 -4.05 6.26
C CYS A 66 -0.85 -5.32 6.59
N HIS A 67 -0.28 -6.45 6.19
CA HIS A 67 -0.90 -7.74 6.49
C HIS A 67 0.18 -8.73 6.86
N GLU A 68 -0.22 -9.72 7.62
CA GLU A 68 0.72 -10.73 8.06
C GLU A 68 1.18 -11.59 6.90
N ASN A 69 2.46 -11.87 6.89
CA ASN A 69 3.02 -12.78 5.90
C ASN A 69 2.88 -14.19 6.45
N GLN A 70 1.92 -14.92 5.93
CA GLN A 70 1.68 -16.28 6.35
C GLN A 70 2.27 -17.21 5.34
N SER A 71 3.44 -17.63 5.60
CA SER A 71 4.14 -18.51 4.68
C SER A 71 3.53 -19.88 4.62
N ASN A 72 2.71 -20.19 5.61
CA ASN A 72 2.05 -21.44 5.54
C ASN A 72 0.76 -21.27 4.88
N LYS A 73 0.27 -21.22 4.60
CA LYS A 73 -0.89 -21.08 4.19
C LYS A 73 -1.91 -21.70 4.68
N THR A 74 -2.23 -21.91 5.10
CA THR A 74 -3.17 -22.47 5.38
C THR A 74 -4.24 -21.87 5.50
N ALA A 75 -4.35 -21.75 5.18
CA ALA A 75 -4.98 -21.23 5.29
C ALA A 75 -5.87 -20.82 5.39
N VAL A 76 -6.14 -20.90 5.46
CA VAL A 76 -6.76 -20.43 5.72
C VAL A 76 -7.35 -19.83 6.02
N SER A 77 -7.52 -20.04 6.27
CA SER A 77 -7.90 -19.37 6.80
C SER A 77 -8.32 -18.53 6.73
N SER A 78 -8.35 -18.74 6.55
CA SER A 78 -8.56 -17.89 6.66
C SER A 78 -9.22 -17.29 6.33
N LEU A 79 -9.47 -17.58 6.09
CA LEU A 79 -9.88 -16.96 5.94
C LEU A 79 -10.55 -16.52 6.17
N LEU A 80 -10.78 -16.79 6.27
CA LEU A 80 -11.09 -16.31 6.66
C LEU A 80 -11.41 -15.54 6.88
N ILE A 81 -11.60 -15.69 6.92
CA ILE A 81 -11.62 -14.91 7.21
C ILE A 81 -11.75 -14.14 7.13
N GLN A 82 -12.06 -14.30 7.01
CA GLN A 82 -11.85 -13.46 7.01
C GLN A 82 -11.95 -12.83 6.90
#